data_77acaa750bad4768552a9b4a74dbbbdf
#
_entry.id   77acaa750bad4768552a9b4a74dbbbdf
#
_cell.length_a   1.000
_cell.length_b   1.000
_cell.length_c   1.000
_cell.angle_alpha   90.00
_cell.angle_beta   90.00
_cell.angle_gamma   90.00
#
_symmetry.space_group_name_H-M   'P 1'
#
loop_
_entity.id
_entity.type
_entity.pdbx_description
1 polymer ?
#
loop_
_entity_poly.entity_id
_entity_poly.type
_entity_poly.pdbx_seq_one_letter_code
_entity_poly.pdbx_strand_id
1 'polypeptide(L)'
;MIQIGNKHPYTKIESRLDMKKTILLGLVVLLGGCKEANTGVDKKVFNSTYDKCVDYLTNSLKSPSSLKIGEANISTVIPPAEDIADVFGDLITKDGIVKDSIKEEKARFRELTVDIDYEAHNSYGASIRGYYQCSFIYRLNKDEASPEPLNTYLYKLKSDGEDIGLAAHIPLAEFQGSNFYLNKAIKRVVGAKDSPFNEIDNKRYKEIETIYRNQKHEREAEKLRESWDESMPSAEVAAAAAAADIAAVADETER
;
A
#
# COMPACT_ATOMS: atom_id res chain seq x y z
N MET A 1 52.97 82.34 -7.80
CA MET A 1 52.63 82.64 -9.20
C MET A 1 51.81 81.47 -9.81
N ILE A 2 50.61 81.72 -10.22
CA ILE A 2 49.67 80.88 -11.04
C ILE A 2 49.03 79.70 -10.34
N GLN A 3 47.76 79.89 -9.96
CA GLN A 3 46.70 78.91 -9.72
C GLN A 3 46.30 78.27 -11.05
N ILE A 4 45.97 76.96 -11.02
CA ILE A 4 45.01 76.36 -11.95
C ILE A 4 44.15 75.40 -11.15
N GLY A 5 42.88 75.79 -11.03
CA GLY A 5 41.83 74.93 -10.48
C GLY A 5 41.32 73.91 -11.49
N ASN A 6 41.02 72.76 -11.04
CA ASN A 6 40.23 71.79 -11.80
C ASN A 6 39.03 71.37 -10.99
N LYS A 7 37.88 71.88 -11.41
CA LYS A 7 36.55 71.48 -10.96
C LYS A 7 36.16 70.18 -11.65
N HIS A 8 35.98 69.10 -10.92
CA HIS A 8 35.29 67.93 -11.42
C HIS A 8 33.80 68.08 -11.13
N PRO A 9 32.94 67.90 -12.10
CA PRO A 9 31.52 67.85 -11.87
C PRO A 9 31.11 66.47 -11.31
N TYR A 10 30.46 66.50 -10.14
CA TYR A 10 29.78 65.33 -9.60
C TYR A 10 28.57 65.01 -10.50
N THR A 11 28.66 63.94 -11.21
CA THR A 11 27.50 63.31 -11.85
C THR A 11 26.73 62.59 -10.79
N LYS A 12 25.59 63.16 -10.40
CA LYS A 12 24.56 62.57 -9.56
C LYS A 12 23.89 61.45 -10.35
N ILE A 13 24.31 60.22 -10.14
CA ILE A 13 23.61 59.07 -10.70
C ILE A 13 22.30 58.88 -9.91
N GLU A 14 21.18 59.27 -10.49
CA GLU A 14 19.88 58.95 -9.97
C GLU A 14 19.62 57.44 -10.17
N SER A 15 19.94 56.63 -9.18
CA SER A 15 19.51 55.24 -9.08
C SER A 15 18.08 55.16 -8.51
N ARG A 16 17.14 55.79 -9.19
CA ARG A 16 15.70 55.63 -8.95
C ARG A 16 15.08 54.61 -9.93
N LEU A 17 15.86 53.70 -10.44
CA LEU A 17 15.30 52.64 -11.26
C LEU A 17 15.34 51.33 -10.50
N ASP A 18 14.20 50.70 -10.48
CA ASP A 18 13.99 49.27 -10.38
C ASP A 18 13.79 48.60 -9.03
N MET A 19 13.57 49.33 -7.95
CA MET A 19 13.07 48.67 -6.73
C MET A 19 11.67 48.03 -6.93
N LYS A 20 10.83 48.65 -7.79
CA LYS A 20 9.51 48.06 -8.12
C LYS A 20 9.60 46.87 -9.05
N LYS A 21 10.58 46.81 -9.97
CA LYS A 21 10.78 45.67 -10.87
C LYS A 21 11.46 44.50 -10.16
N THR A 22 12.36 44.75 -9.23
CA THR A 22 13.03 43.71 -8.44
C THR A 22 12.06 43.05 -7.45
N ILE A 23 11.12 43.82 -6.86
CA ILE A 23 10.06 43.28 -6.01
C ILE A 23 9.08 42.44 -6.84
N LEU A 24 8.77 42.84 -8.06
CA LEU A 24 7.88 42.08 -8.94
C LEU A 24 8.52 40.78 -9.40
N LEU A 25 9.83 40.79 -9.70
CA LEU A 25 10.57 39.57 -10.05
C LEU A 25 10.72 38.61 -8.86
N GLY A 26 10.94 39.17 -7.68
CA GLY A 26 11.00 38.37 -6.42
C GLY A 26 9.64 37.75 -6.07
N LEU A 27 8.54 38.43 -6.33
CA LEU A 27 7.19 37.91 -6.06
C LEU A 27 6.78 36.79 -7.02
N VAL A 28 7.22 36.86 -8.27
CA VAL A 28 6.97 35.81 -9.27
C VAL A 28 7.73 34.51 -8.94
N VAL A 29 8.93 34.61 -8.36
CA VAL A 29 9.71 33.42 -7.92
C VAL A 29 9.07 32.77 -6.70
N LEU A 30 8.42 33.54 -5.83
CA LEU A 30 7.73 32.98 -4.65
C LEU A 30 6.40 32.30 -5.00
N LEU A 31 5.77 32.66 -6.11
CA LEU A 31 4.54 32.01 -6.59
C LEU A 31 4.80 30.76 -7.43
N GLY A 32 6.04 30.53 -7.88
CA GLY A 32 6.44 29.32 -8.63
C GLY A 32 6.87 28.14 -7.78
N GLY A 33 6.79 28.21 -6.46
CA GLY A 33 7.41 27.28 -5.54
C GLY A 33 6.56 26.13 -5.02
N CYS A 34 5.28 26.07 -5.34
CA CYS A 34 4.47 24.88 -5.09
C CYS A 34 4.48 23.98 -6.34
N LYS A 35 5.62 23.38 -6.67
CA LYS A 35 5.58 22.12 -7.39
C LYS A 35 4.87 21.16 -6.46
N GLU A 36 3.60 20.84 -6.75
CA GLU A 36 2.92 19.68 -6.17
C GLU A 36 3.94 18.54 -6.22
N ALA A 37 4.23 17.97 -5.06
CA ALA A 37 5.11 16.82 -5.01
C ALA A 37 4.48 15.81 -5.96
N ASN A 38 5.20 15.49 -7.04
CA ASN A 38 4.71 14.53 -8.02
C ASN A 38 4.80 13.17 -7.34
N THR A 39 3.71 12.78 -6.69
CA THR A 39 3.60 11.54 -5.92
C THR A 39 3.54 10.32 -6.81
N GLY A 40 3.54 10.52 -8.16
CA GLY A 40 3.35 9.44 -9.12
C GLY A 40 1.93 8.89 -9.16
N VAL A 41 1.04 9.42 -8.33
CA VAL A 41 -0.37 9.01 -8.27
C VAL A 41 -1.25 10.19 -8.61
N ASP A 42 -2.19 9.99 -9.51
CA ASP A 42 -3.18 11.00 -9.91
C ASP A 42 -4.04 11.42 -8.71
N LYS A 43 -4.46 12.68 -8.68
CA LYS A 43 -5.40 13.21 -7.68
C LYS A 43 -6.69 12.38 -7.57
N LYS A 44 -7.16 11.78 -8.67
CA LYS A 44 -8.32 10.90 -8.67
C LYS A 44 -8.11 9.66 -7.82
N VAL A 45 -6.91 9.06 -7.86
CA VAL A 45 -6.57 7.90 -7.05
C VAL A 45 -6.60 8.25 -5.57
N PHE A 46 -5.95 9.36 -5.18
CA PHE A 46 -5.97 9.82 -3.80
C PHE A 46 -7.38 10.09 -3.29
N ASN A 47 -8.22 10.73 -4.12
CA ASN A 47 -9.60 11.01 -3.75
C ASN A 47 -10.38 9.72 -3.53
N SER A 48 -10.33 8.83 -4.50
CA SER A 48 -11.09 7.59 -4.43
C SER A 48 -10.66 6.71 -3.26
N THR A 49 -9.37 6.62 -2.98
CA THR A 49 -8.88 5.85 -1.85
C THR A 49 -9.24 6.49 -0.51
N TYR A 50 -9.15 7.82 -0.41
CA TYR A 50 -9.59 8.56 0.77
C TYR A 50 -11.09 8.42 1.01
N ASP A 51 -11.92 8.70 0.00
CA ASP A 51 -13.37 8.61 0.10
C ASP A 51 -13.80 7.18 0.46
N LYS A 52 -13.17 6.18 -0.15
CA LYS A 52 -13.44 4.78 0.17
C LYS A 52 -13.07 4.43 1.61
N CYS A 53 -11.93 4.95 2.10
CA CYS A 53 -11.51 4.76 3.49
C CYS A 53 -12.49 5.42 4.46
N VAL A 54 -12.96 6.63 4.15
CA VAL A 54 -14.00 7.34 4.94
C VAL A 54 -15.31 6.56 4.95
N ASP A 55 -15.72 5.96 3.84
CA ASP A 55 -16.90 5.12 3.77
C ASP A 55 -16.80 3.91 4.70
N TYR A 56 -15.66 3.20 4.68
CA TYR A 56 -15.44 2.07 5.58
C TYR A 56 -15.42 2.50 7.04
N LEU A 57 -14.72 3.58 7.38
CA LEU A 57 -14.73 4.15 8.72
C LEU A 57 -16.17 4.48 9.15
N THR A 58 -16.90 5.21 8.31
CA THR A 58 -18.29 5.63 8.60
C THR A 58 -19.18 4.42 8.89
N ASN A 59 -19.08 3.38 8.06
CA ASN A 59 -19.87 2.16 8.21
C ASN A 59 -19.47 1.30 9.42
N SER A 60 -18.26 1.47 9.94
CA SER A 60 -17.78 0.78 11.16
C SER A 60 -18.28 1.42 12.47
N LEU A 61 -18.73 2.67 12.41
CA LEU A 61 -19.13 3.43 13.57
C LEU A 61 -20.55 3.08 14.06
N LYS A 62 -20.75 3.11 15.37
CA LYS A 62 -22.08 2.97 15.98
C LYS A 62 -22.97 4.21 15.78
N SER A 63 -22.34 5.38 15.63
CA SER A 63 -23.01 6.67 15.39
C SER A 63 -22.38 7.39 14.19
N PRO A 64 -22.62 6.93 12.95
CA PRO A 64 -21.95 7.47 11.74
C PRO A 64 -22.10 8.99 11.57
N SER A 65 -23.28 9.52 11.93
CA SER A 65 -23.56 10.98 11.81
C SER A 65 -22.74 11.86 12.76
N SER A 66 -22.07 11.27 13.76
CA SER A 66 -21.22 11.99 14.69
C SER A 66 -19.76 12.08 14.24
N LEU A 67 -19.40 11.42 13.12
CA LEU A 67 -18.04 11.38 12.62
C LEU A 67 -17.51 12.79 12.32
N LYS A 68 -16.37 13.08 12.92
CA LYS A 68 -15.55 14.24 12.62
C LYS A 68 -14.15 13.79 12.31
N ILE A 69 -13.69 14.09 11.10
CA ILE A 69 -12.32 13.80 10.68
C ILE A 69 -11.43 14.94 11.17
N GLY A 70 -10.45 14.62 11.99
CA GLY A 70 -9.49 15.58 12.53
C GLY A 70 -8.33 15.82 11.58
N GLU A 71 -7.63 14.76 11.23
CA GLU A 71 -6.47 14.76 10.35
C GLU A 71 -6.48 13.53 9.45
N ALA A 72 -6.02 13.68 8.22
CA ALA A 72 -5.76 12.54 7.34
C ALA A 72 -4.40 12.69 6.67
N ASN A 73 -3.65 11.60 6.62
CA ASN A 73 -2.37 11.52 5.94
C ASN A 73 -2.46 10.45 4.85
N ILE A 74 -1.81 10.71 3.72
CA ILE A 74 -1.70 9.73 2.63
C ILE A 74 -0.22 9.52 2.34
N SER A 75 0.21 8.26 2.31
CA SER A 75 1.57 7.90 1.99
C SER A 75 1.63 6.79 0.95
N THR A 76 2.73 6.73 0.19
CA THR A 76 2.99 5.65 -0.76
C THR A 76 4.34 5.03 -0.49
N VAL A 77 4.39 3.68 -0.54
CA VAL A 77 5.61 2.89 -0.34
C VAL A 77 5.66 1.73 -1.33
N ILE A 78 6.80 1.06 -1.42
CA ILE A 78 6.91 -0.23 -2.13
C ILE A 78 6.50 -1.33 -1.14
N PRO A 79 5.43 -2.08 -1.41
CA PRO A 79 4.91 -3.07 -0.47
C PRO A 79 5.86 -4.26 -0.32
N PRO A 80 5.72 -5.05 0.78
CA PRO A 80 6.36 -6.34 0.93
C PRO A 80 5.95 -7.31 -0.17
N ALA A 81 6.81 -8.31 -0.44
CA ALA A 81 6.54 -9.31 -1.47
C ALA A 81 5.33 -10.20 -1.12
N GLU A 82 5.12 -10.45 0.17
CA GLU A 82 4.00 -11.21 0.71
C GLU A 82 2.66 -10.56 0.34
N ASP A 83 2.55 -9.25 0.55
CA ASP A 83 1.34 -8.49 0.24
C ASP A 83 1.07 -8.45 -1.27
N ILE A 84 2.13 -8.34 -2.09
CA ILE A 84 2.00 -8.42 -3.55
C ILE A 84 1.50 -9.79 -3.98
N ALA A 85 2.09 -10.85 -3.43
CA ALA A 85 1.73 -12.22 -3.76
C ALA A 85 0.29 -12.56 -3.34
N ASP A 86 -0.15 -12.03 -2.20
CA ASP A 86 -1.48 -12.24 -1.67
C ASP A 86 -2.56 -11.59 -2.54
N VAL A 87 -2.33 -10.34 -2.94
CA VAL A 87 -3.32 -9.58 -3.74
C VAL A 87 -3.30 -9.97 -5.22
N PHE A 88 -2.12 -10.21 -5.79
CA PHE A 88 -1.93 -10.48 -7.22
C PHE A 88 -1.53 -11.94 -7.46
N GLY A 89 -2.36 -12.88 -7.03
CA GLY A 89 -2.07 -14.31 -7.16
C GLY A 89 -1.87 -14.83 -8.60
N ASP A 90 -2.25 -14.03 -9.60
CA ASP A 90 -2.10 -14.35 -11.02
C ASP A 90 -0.72 -14.01 -11.62
N LEU A 91 0.19 -13.41 -10.82
CA LEU A 91 1.52 -13.01 -11.28
C LEU A 91 2.44 -14.19 -11.63
N ILE A 92 2.15 -15.36 -11.09
CA ILE A 92 3.05 -16.53 -11.08
C ILE A 92 2.55 -17.59 -12.05
N THR A 93 3.49 -18.26 -12.73
CA THR A 93 3.24 -19.47 -13.48
C THR A 93 3.06 -20.68 -12.55
N LYS A 94 2.57 -21.81 -13.08
CA LYS A 94 2.47 -23.07 -12.32
C LYS A 94 3.81 -23.57 -11.77
N ASP A 95 4.91 -23.13 -12.37
CA ASP A 95 6.27 -23.51 -11.96
C ASP A 95 6.86 -22.58 -10.88
N GLY A 96 6.09 -21.58 -10.43
CA GLY A 96 6.50 -20.64 -9.38
C GLY A 96 7.43 -19.54 -9.86
N ILE A 97 7.37 -19.18 -11.13
CA ILE A 97 8.17 -18.13 -11.77
C ILE A 97 7.24 -16.97 -12.11
N VAL A 98 7.67 -15.74 -11.86
CA VAL A 98 6.93 -14.56 -12.29
C VAL A 98 6.80 -14.58 -13.81
N LYS A 99 5.57 -14.40 -14.31
CA LYS A 99 5.25 -14.45 -15.75
C LYS A 99 6.12 -13.49 -16.54
N ASP A 100 6.57 -13.91 -17.71
CA ASP A 100 7.43 -13.10 -18.57
C ASP A 100 6.75 -11.80 -18.98
N SER A 101 5.44 -11.80 -19.24
CA SER A 101 4.68 -10.59 -19.53
C SER A 101 4.80 -9.52 -18.42
N ILE A 102 4.80 -9.93 -17.15
CA ILE A 102 4.98 -9.02 -16.01
C ILE A 102 6.39 -8.43 -15.98
N LYS A 103 7.40 -9.28 -16.29
CA LYS A 103 8.81 -8.85 -16.34
C LYS A 103 9.07 -7.92 -17.52
N GLU A 104 8.50 -8.20 -18.70
CA GLU A 104 8.63 -7.40 -19.90
C GLU A 104 7.96 -6.03 -19.75
N GLU A 105 6.78 -6.00 -19.15
CA GLU A 105 6.06 -4.77 -18.82
C GLU A 105 6.73 -3.98 -17.69
N LYS A 106 7.74 -4.56 -17.02
CA LYS A 106 8.39 -3.95 -15.84
C LYS A 106 7.37 -3.44 -14.83
N ALA A 107 6.41 -4.30 -14.52
CA ALA A 107 5.32 -3.96 -13.60
C ALA A 107 5.87 -3.55 -12.23
N ARG A 108 5.37 -2.44 -11.70
CA ARG A 108 5.71 -1.92 -10.37
C ARG A 108 4.51 -2.09 -9.45
N PHE A 109 4.77 -2.49 -8.23
CA PHE A 109 3.75 -2.59 -7.20
C PHE A 109 3.96 -1.49 -6.18
N ARG A 110 2.90 -0.80 -5.82
CA ARG A 110 2.94 0.29 -4.84
C ARG A 110 1.79 0.13 -3.86
N GLU A 111 2.05 0.49 -2.62
CA GLU A 111 1.05 0.58 -1.58
C GLU A 111 0.75 2.05 -1.30
N LEU A 112 -0.53 2.38 -1.21
CA LEU A 112 -1.03 3.67 -0.78
C LEU A 112 -1.78 3.47 0.54
N THR A 113 -1.31 4.13 1.58
CA THR A 113 -1.92 4.09 2.91
C THR A 113 -2.62 5.41 3.19
N VAL A 114 -3.87 5.31 3.62
CA VAL A 114 -4.69 6.42 4.11
C VAL A 114 -4.85 6.26 5.60
N ASP A 115 -4.31 7.21 6.36
CA ASP A 115 -4.37 7.28 7.82
C ASP A 115 -5.34 8.39 8.24
N ILE A 116 -6.31 8.08 9.08
CA ILE A 116 -7.36 9.01 9.50
C ILE A 116 -7.44 9.05 11.02
N ASP A 117 -7.19 10.23 11.60
CA ASP A 117 -7.55 10.54 12.97
C ASP A 117 -8.99 11.06 13.00
N TYR A 118 -9.82 10.48 13.86
CA TYR A 118 -11.22 10.84 13.91
C TYR A 118 -11.75 10.98 15.34
N GLU A 119 -12.89 11.66 15.44
CA GLU A 119 -13.72 11.72 16.66
C GLU A 119 -15.13 11.28 16.28
N ALA A 120 -15.73 10.41 17.10
CA ALA A 120 -17.11 9.96 16.91
C ALA A 120 -17.76 9.67 18.27
N HIS A 121 -19.09 9.55 18.31
CA HIS A 121 -19.79 9.14 19.52
C HIS A 121 -19.93 7.62 19.60
N ASN A 122 -19.71 7.07 20.78
CA ASN A 122 -20.04 5.68 21.06
C ASN A 122 -21.57 5.50 21.25
N SER A 123 -22.01 4.28 21.51
CA SER A 123 -23.43 3.95 21.73
C SER A 123 -24.08 4.67 22.94
N TYR A 124 -23.27 5.24 23.84
CA TYR A 124 -23.73 5.99 25.01
C TYR A 124 -23.70 7.50 24.78
N GLY A 125 -23.34 7.96 23.57
CA GLY A 125 -23.23 9.37 23.23
C GLY A 125 -21.94 10.05 23.69
N ALA A 126 -21.02 9.31 24.32
CA ALA A 126 -19.72 9.85 24.70
C ALA A 126 -18.80 10.00 23.47
N SER A 127 -18.10 11.12 23.38
CA SER A 127 -17.11 11.34 22.34
C SER A 127 -15.88 10.46 22.58
N ILE A 128 -15.49 9.73 21.55
CA ILE A 128 -14.26 8.93 21.50
C ILE A 128 -13.39 9.41 20.35
N ARG A 129 -12.08 9.33 20.53
CA ARG A 129 -11.10 9.53 19.46
C ARG A 129 -10.55 8.19 19.06
N GLY A 130 -10.29 8.04 17.77
CA GLY A 130 -9.74 6.82 17.22
C GLY A 130 -8.85 7.12 16.02
N TYR A 131 -8.17 6.09 15.60
CA TYR A 131 -7.29 6.06 14.42
C TYR A 131 -7.76 4.96 13.47
N TYR A 132 -7.88 5.28 12.20
CA TYR A 132 -8.31 4.34 11.17
C TYR A 132 -7.36 4.37 9.98
N GLN A 133 -6.99 3.19 9.49
CA GLN A 133 -6.04 3.07 8.39
C GLN A 133 -6.58 2.14 7.32
N CYS A 134 -6.45 2.57 6.06
CA CYS A 134 -6.75 1.76 4.90
C CYS A 134 -5.50 1.65 4.03
N SER A 135 -5.11 0.43 3.70
CA SER A 135 -4.02 0.18 2.78
C SER A 135 -4.54 -0.35 1.46
N PHE A 136 -4.15 0.32 0.39
CA PHE A 136 -4.47 -0.04 -0.99
C PHE A 136 -3.18 -0.44 -1.70
N ILE A 137 -3.23 -1.52 -2.45
CA ILE A 137 -2.13 -1.95 -3.30
C ILE A 137 -2.53 -1.85 -4.76
N TYR A 138 -1.60 -1.41 -5.61
CA TYR A 138 -1.86 -1.26 -7.04
C TYR A 138 -0.66 -1.65 -7.88
N ARG A 139 -0.95 -2.01 -9.13
CA ARG A 139 0.05 -2.32 -10.15
C ARG A 139 0.14 -1.18 -11.17
N LEU A 140 1.34 -0.86 -11.58
CA LEU A 140 1.67 0.06 -12.66
C LEU A 140 2.58 -0.64 -13.67
N ASN A 141 2.28 -0.56 -14.94
CA ASN A 141 3.17 -1.00 -16.01
C ASN A 141 4.24 0.07 -16.29
N LYS A 142 5.23 -0.27 -17.10
CA LYS A 142 6.44 0.55 -17.33
C LYS A 142 6.16 2.02 -17.60
N ASP A 143 5.20 2.32 -18.45
CA ASP A 143 4.91 3.67 -18.95
C ASP A 143 3.67 4.31 -18.29
N GLU A 144 3.07 3.62 -17.33
CA GLU A 144 1.89 4.12 -16.62
C GLU A 144 2.30 5.09 -15.52
N ALA A 145 1.70 6.27 -15.53
CA ALA A 145 1.87 7.28 -14.50
C ALA A 145 0.83 7.16 -13.37
N SER A 146 -0.28 6.47 -13.62
CA SER A 146 -1.39 6.28 -12.69
C SER A 146 -1.97 4.88 -12.85
N PRO A 147 -2.36 4.20 -11.76
CA PRO A 147 -2.94 2.87 -11.84
C PRO A 147 -4.37 2.94 -12.41
N GLU A 148 -4.84 1.81 -12.92
CA GLU A 148 -6.25 1.62 -13.23
C GLU A 148 -7.04 1.25 -11.96
N PRO A 149 -8.33 1.63 -11.85
CA PRO A 149 -9.17 1.30 -10.71
C PRO A 149 -9.25 -0.19 -10.42
N LEU A 150 -9.43 -1.00 -11.47
CA LEU A 150 -9.52 -2.45 -11.36
C LEU A 150 -8.19 -3.13 -10.97
N ASN A 151 -7.08 -2.42 -11.10
CA ASN A 151 -5.74 -2.87 -10.67
C ASN A 151 -5.32 -2.27 -9.32
N THR A 152 -6.27 -1.66 -8.59
CA THR A 152 -6.07 -1.05 -7.28
C THR A 152 -7.01 -1.73 -6.28
N TYR A 153 -6.46 -2.36 -5.25
CA TYR A 153 -7.20 -3.17 -4.29
C TYR A 153 -7.03 -2.62 -2.88
N LEU A 154 -8.14 -2.44 -2.16
CA LEU A 154 -8.10 -2.34 -0.70
C LEU A 154 -7.81 -3.74 -0.15
N TYR A 155 -6.74 -3.90 0.62
CA TYR A 155 -6.28 -5.20 1.08
C TYR A 155 -6.05 -5.30 2.59
N LYS A 156 -5.91 -4.16 3.27
CA LYS A 156 -5.80 -4.10 4.74
C LYS A 156 -6.61 -2.94 5.31
N LEU A 157 -7.22 -3.19 6.44
CA LEU A 157 -7.89 -2.20 7.29
C LEU A 157 -7.39 -2.33 8.71
N LYS A 158 -7.16 -1.20 9.40
CA LYS A 158 -6.83 -1.17 10.83
C LYS A 158 -7.67 -0.15 11.55
N SER A 159 -8.07 -0.48 12.78
CA SER A 159 -8.69 0.45 13.71
C SER A 159 -7.89 0.44 15.01
N ASP A 160 -7.41 1.61 15.44
CA ASP A 160 -6.59 1.78 16.63
C ASP A 160 -5.35 0.87 16.69
N GLY A 161 -4.80 0.56 15.50
CA GLY A 161 -3.62 -0.29 15.30
C GLY A 161 -3.91 -1.78 15.17
N GLU A 162 -5.14 -2.23 15.42
CA GLU A 162 -5.55 -3.61 15.26
C GLU A 162 -6.07 -3.89 13.85
N ASP A 163 -5.69 -5.04 13.28
CA ASP A 163 -6.15 -5.45 11.95
C ASP A 163 -7.63 -5.82 11.96
N ILE A 164 -8.40 -5.20 11.07
CA ILE A 164 -9.77 -5.60 10.77
C ILE A 164 -9.69 -6.56 9.59
N GLY A 165 -10.04 -7.83 9.80
CA GLY A 165 -10.02 -8.83 8.74
C GLY A 165 -10.92 -8.44 7.57
N LEU A 166 -10.38 -8.50 6.36
CA LEU A 166 -11.14 -8.43 5.12
C LEU A 166 -11.41 -9.84 4.62
N ALA A 167 -12.66 -10.13 4.25
CA ALA A 167 -13.02 -11.42 3.67
C ALA A 167 -12.40 -11.64 2.27
N ALA A 168 -12.08 -10.57 1.56
CA ALA A 168 -11.44 -10.58 0.25
C ALA A 168 -10.82 -9.21 -0.05
N HIS A 169 -9.87 -9.17 -0.99
CA HIS A 169 -9.35 -7.91 -1.51
C HIS A 169 -10.41 -7.23 -2.38
N ILE A 170 -10.61 -5.94 -2.17
CA ILE A 170 -11.71 -5.19 -2.77
C ILE A 170 -11.17 -4.28 -3.85
N PRO A 171 -11.43 -4.55 -5.16
CA PRO A 171 -10.99 -3.66 -6.22
C PRO A 171 -11.73 -2.32 -6.14
N LEU A 172 -11.07 -1.24 -6.49
CA LEU A 172 -11.73 0.03 -6.75
C LEU A 172 -12.46 -0.09 -8.09
N ALA A 173 -13.77 0.01 -8.07
CA ALA A 173 -14.58 -0.11 -9.28
C ALA A 173 -14.33 1.06 -10.24
N GLU A 174 -14.18 2.27 -9.71
CA GLU A 174 -13.94 3.50 -10.44
C GLU A 174 -13.11 4.46 -9.60
N PHE A 175 -12.30 5.30 -10.25
CA PHE A 175 -11.76 6.47 -9.59
C PHE A 175 -12.79 7.59 -9.67
N GLN A 176 -13.46 7.82 -8.55
CA GLN A 176 -14.42 8.92 -8.39
C GLN A 176 -13.71 10.18 -7.93
N GLY A 177 -14.27 11.33 -8.29
CA GLY A 177 -13.89 12.60 -7.69
C GLY A 177 -13.09 13.51 -8.58
N SER A 178 -13.82 14.41 -9.24
CA SER A 178 -13.28 15.68 -9.75
C SER A 178 -13.12 16.73 -8.65
N ASN A 179 -13.79 16.57 -7.52
CA ASN A 179 -13.85 17.56 -6.44
C ASN A 179 -13.03 17.08 -5.25
N PHE A 180 -11.74 17.11 -5.43
CA PHE A 180 -10.82 16.85 -4.37
C PHE A 180 -10.81 18.00 -3.38
N TYR A 181 -11.56 17.83 -2.34
CA TYR A 181 -11.47 18.65 -1.15
C TYR A 181 -10.45 18.07 -0.18
N LEU A 182 -9.21 17.96 -0.58
CA LEU A 182 -8.07 17.86 0.35
C LEU A 182 -8.11 18.93 1.43
N ASN A 183 -9.17 19.65 1.46
CA ASN A 183 -9.27 21.02 1.88
C ASN A 183 -9.07 21.26 3.34
N LYS A 184 -9.42 20.34 4.20
CA LYS A 184 -9.36 20.61 5.63
C LYS A 184 -8.88 19.43 6.47
N ALA A 185 -9.07 18.20 6.01
CA ALA A 185 -8.73 17.02 6.76
C ALA A 185 -7.34 16.46 6.39
N ILE A 186 -7.00 16.42 5.09
CA ILE A 186 -5.71 15.88 4.67
C ILE A 186 -4.64 16.95 4.84
N LYS A 187 -3.78 16.78 5.84
CA LYS A 187 -2.69 17.71 6.14
C LYS A 187 -1.40 17.36 5.43
N ARG A 188 -1.20 16.11 5.06
CA ARG A 188 0.05 15.68 4.50
C ARG A 188 -0.14 14.58 3.47
N VAL A 189 0.35 14.79 2.25
CA VAL A 189 0.56 13.75 1.27
C VAL A 189 2.05 13.48 1.22
N VAL A 190 2.46 12.33 1.75
CA VAL A 190 3.85 11.88 1.74
C VAL A 190 3.93 10.76 0.69
N GLY A 191 4.28 11.13 -0.53
CA GLY A 191 4.54 10.14 -1.57
C GLY A 191 6.03 9.85 -1.67
N ALA A 192 6.41 8.57 -1.70
CA ALA A 192 7.60 8.24 -2.44
C ALA A 192 7.32 8.70 -3.87
N LYS A 193 8.20 9.54 -4.41
CA LYS A 193 8.17 9.88 -5.81
C LYS A 193 8.15 8.54 -6.54
N ASP A 194 7.09 8.26 -7.31
CA ASP A 194 7.05 7.00 -8.05
C ASP A 194 8.30 6.95 -8.92
N SER A 195 9.23 6.11 -8.51
CA SER A 195 10.46 5.91 -9.24
C SER A 195 10.17 4.97 -10.39
N PRO A 196 10.83 5.15 -11.56
CA PRO A 196 10.82 4.13 -12.59
C PRO A 196 11.18 2.76 -11.99
N PHE A 197 10.80 1.69 -12.67
CA PHE A 197 11.19 0.34 -12.30
C PHE A 197 12.68 0.28 -11.92
N ASN A 198 12.99 -0.26 -10.75
CA ASN A 198 14.33 -0.24 -10.17
C ASN A 198 14.73 -1.60 -9.57
N GLU A 199 15.90 -1.63 -8.93
CA GLU A 199 16.44 -2.85 -8.31
C GLU A 199 15.56 -3.42 -7.18
N ILE A 200 14.82 -2.55 -6.47
CA ILE A 200 13.90 -3.01 -5.41
C ILE A 200 12.73 -3.76 -6.05
N ASP A 201 12.19 -3.30 -7.17
CA ASP A 201 11.13 -3.99 -7.89
C ASP A 201 11.61 -5.37 -8.39
N ASN A 202 12.84 -5.45 -8.92
CA ASN A 202 13.47 -6.74 -9.30
C ASN A 202 13.65 -7.68 -8.10
N LYS A 203 14.03 -7.14 -6.94
CA LYS A 203 14.16 -7.91 -5.71
C LYS A 203 12.80 -8.47 -5.30
N ARG A 204 11.73 -7.67 -5.38
CA ARG A 204 10.37 -8.12 -5.10
C ARG A 204 9.95 -9.31 -5.97
N TYR A 205 10.28 -9.32 -7.25
CA TYR A 205 9.99 -10.47 -8.10
C TYR A 205 10.64 -11.76 -7.59
N LYS A 206 11.92 -11.72 -7.21
CA LYS A 206 12.62 -12.89 -6.66
C LYS A 206 12.05 -13.35 -5.33
N GLU A 207 11.66 -12.42 -4.48
CA GLU A 207 11.00 -12.72 -3.20
C GLU A 207 9.65 -13.40 -3.42
N ILE A 208 8.83 -12.89 -4.35
CA ILE A 208 7.55 -13.49 -4.74
C ILE A 208 7.77 -14.92 -5.26
N GLU A 209 8.72 -15.15 -6.15
CA GLU A 209 9.06 -16.49 -6.65
C GLU A 209 9.46 -17.45 -5.51
N THR A 210 10.15 -16.94 -4.50
CA THR A 210 10.55 -17.73 -3.33
C THR A 210 9.36 -18.09 -2.45
N ILE A 211 8.46 -17.13 -2.19
CA ILE A 211 7.22 -17.34 -1.41
C ILE A 211 6.38 -18.45 -2.06
N TYR A 212 6.13 -18.35 -3.35
CA TYR A 212 5.34 -19.35 -4.06
C TYR A 212 5.98 -20.73 -4.06
N ARG A 213 7.31 -20.81 -4.20
CA ARG A 213 8.04 -22.07 -4.12
C ARG A 213 7.88 -22.73 -2.76
N ASN A 214 8.01 -21.93 -1.69
CA ASN A 214 7.83 -22.42 -0.34
C ASN A 214 6.39 -22.91 -0.10
N GLN A 215 5.38 -22.13 -0.50
CA GLN A 215 3.98 -22.52 -0.40
C GLN A 215 3.65 -23.78 -1.22
N LYS A 216 4.30 -23.99 -2.37
CA LYS A 216 4.16 -25.21 -3.16
C LYS A 216 4.72 -26.41 -2.40
N HIS A 217 5.92 -26.29 -1.84
CA HIS A 217 6.53 -27.37 -1.05
C HIS A 217 5.71 -27.71 0.20
N GLU A 218 5.16 -26.71 0.89
CA GLU A 218 4.27 -26.93 2.04
C GLU A 218 3.02 -27.72 1.64
N ARG A 219 2.34 -27.32 0.55
CA ARG A 219 1.17 -28.04 0.05
C ARG A 219 1.49 -29.47 -0.41
N GLU A 220 2.65 -29.69 -1.01
CA GLU A 220 3.10 -31.03 -1.40
C GLU A 220 3.41 -31.89 -0.17
N ALA A 221 4.03 -31.32 0.85
CA ALA A 221 4.31 -32.01 2.11
C ALA A 221 3.02 -32.34 2.88
N GLU A 222 2.03 -31.44 2.85
CA GLU A 222 0.72 -31.69 3.47
C GLU A 222 -0.03 -32.83 2.79
N LYS A 223 -0.09 -32.85 1.46
CA LYS A 223 -0.68 -33.96 0.70
C LYS A 223 -0.02 -35.29 0.98
N LEU A 224 1.31 -35.28 1.14
CA LEU A 224 2.04 -36.51 1.53
C LEU A 224 1.63 -36.97 2.93
N ARG A 225 1.51 -36.09 3.91
CA ARG A 225 1.03 -36.44 5.26
C ARG A 225 -0.38 -37.01 5.21
N GLU A 226 -1.32 -36.35 4.52
CA GLU A 226 -2.69 -36.84 4.36
C GLU A 226 -2.71 -38.24 3.75
N SER A 227 -1.92 -38.48 2.69
CA SER A 227 -1.82 -39.79 2.05
C SER A 227 -1.21 -40.87 2.97
N TRP A 228 -0.31 -40.49 3.87
CA TRP A 228 0.27 -41.38 4.86
C TRP A 228 -0.74 -41.73 5.95
N ASP A 229 -1.47 -40.72 6.45
CA ASP A 229 -2.53 -40.92 7.47
C ASP A 229 -3.66 -41.82 6.94
N GLU A 230 -4.05 -41.66 5.68
CA GLU A 230 -5.04 -42.52 5.00
C GLU A 230 -4.52 -43.96 4.79
N SER A 231 -3.22 -44.15 4.58
CA SER A 231 -2.61 -45.44 4.35
C SER A 231 -2.30 -46.21 5.64
N MET A 232 -2.25 -45.54 6.78
CA MET A 232 -2.00 -46.17 8.07
C MET A 232 -3.28 -46.89 8.53
N PRO A 233 -3.22 -48.18 8.85
CA PRO A 233 -4.36 -48.87 9.42
C PRO A 233 -4.79 -48.15 10.71
N SER A 234 -6.09 -47.99 10.88
CA SER A 234 -6.60 -47.41 12.12
C SER A 234 -6.01 -48.14 13.32
N ALA A 235 -5.79 -47.47 14.42
CA ALA A 235 -5.25 -48.08 15.64
C ALA A 235 -6.06 -49.34 16.05
N GLU A 236 -7.34 -49.35 15.72
CA GLU A 236 -8.24 -50.47 15.98
C GLU A 236 -7.93 -51.68 15.07
N VAL A 237 -7.64 -51.46 13.78
CA VAL A 237 -7.22 -52.53 12.83
C VAL A 237 -5.85 -53.02 13.17
N ALA A 238 -4.90 -52.17 13.52
CA ALA A 238 -3.57 -52.56 13.97
C ALA A 238 -3.61 -53.39 15.28
N ALA A 239 -4.46 -52.99 16.24
CA ALA A 239 -4.67 -53.73 17.47
C ALA A 239 -5.32 -55.11 17.23
N ALA A 240 -6.28 -55.18 16.32
CA ALA A 240 -6.92 -56.44 15.94
C ALA A 240 -5.95 -57.38 15.23
N ALA A 241 -5.11 -56.88 14.35
CA ALA A 241 -4.08 -57.66 13.69
C ALA A 241 -3.03 -58.23 14.71
N ALA A 242 -2.57 -57.36 15.63
CA ALA A 242 -1.65 -57.77 16.69
C ALA A 242 -2.27 -58.84 17.64
N ALA A 243 -3.57 -58.69 17.96
CA ALA A 243 -4.29 -59.68 18.75
C ALA A 243 -4.43 -61.04 18.02
N ALA A 244 -4.65 -61.02 16.72
CA ALA A 244 -4.72 -62.23 15.89
C ALA A 244 -3.37 -62.96 15.82
N ASP A 245 -2.26 -62.19 15.67
CA ASP A 245 -0.91 -62.75 15.68
C ASP A 245 -0.58 -63.41 17.03
N ILE A 246 -0.96 -62.79 18.14
CA ILE A 246 -0.77 -63.37 19.47
C ILE A 246 -1.60 -64.66 19.65
N ALA A 247 -2.82 -64.70 19.16
CA ALA A 247 -3.67 -65.89 19.22
C ALA A 247 -3.12 -67.06 18.39
N ALA A 248 -2.56 -66.76 17.19
CA ALA A 248 -1.95 -67.76 16.34
C ALA A 248 -0.69 -68.41 16.99
N VAL A 249 0.14 -67.62 17.66
CA VAL A 249 1.34 -68.12 18.37
C VAL A 249 0.93 -68.99 19.58
N ALA A 250 -0.18 -68.64 20.27
CA ALA A 250 -0.67 -69.43 21.39
C ALA A 250 -1.17 -70.83 20.95
N ASP A 251 -1.84 -70.94 19.81
CA ASP A 251 -2.33 -72.23 19.25
C ASP A 251 -1.18 -73.13 18.78
N GLU A 252 -0.06 -72.56 18.30
CA GLU A 252 1.15 -73.35 17.95
C GLU A 252 1.90 -73.89 19.18
N THR A 253 1.80 -73.31 20.31
CA THR A 253 2.49 -73.74 21.57
C THR A 253 1.71 -74.81 22.34
N GLU A 254 0.42 -75.00 22.03
CA GLU A 254 -0.39 -76.06 22.65
C GLU A 254 -0.39 -77.40 21.88
N ARG A 255 0.27 -77.50 20.73
CA ARG A 255 0.44 -78.69 19.95
C ARG A 255 1.84 -79.35 20.15
#